data_f1a53142e86e029b36703cdd0af99091
#
_entry.id   f1a53142e86e029b36703cdd0af99091
#
_cell.length_a   1.000
_cell.length_b   1.000
_cell.length_c   1.000
_cell.angle_alpha   90.00
_cell.angle_beta   90.00
_cell.angle_gamma   90.00
#
_symmetry.space_group_name_H-M   'P 1'
#
loop_
_entity.id
_entity.type
_entity.pdbx_description
1 polymer ?
#
loop_
_entity_poly.entity_id
_entity_poly.type
_entity_poly.pdbx_seq_one_letter_code
_entity_poly.pdbx_strand_id
1 'polypeptide(L)'
;MPAVKEMPYNEKYQGIVSYMNMVEDFAPHLVKNELGETEEEELREIWKKESEPIPIDASDKEKYEIAYRNFMRNWVSAHNFMKQHQGEDGGKKFMQAAIGRWYKRYSGDSMRLKIIGSVSRRAAFRILAKRLAYSMQVFSPFVVTELTGKRMILKVDPCKIVGTPSGTDFCSMACQNIIPAWLERKFNIKMNPTRHGPNCEVNFERF
;
A
#
# COMPACT_ATOMS: atom_id res chain seq x y z
N MET A 1 10.29 0.00 -24.90
CA MET A 1 9.79 -0.81 -23.77
C MET A 1 8.27 -0.68 -23.71
N PRO A 2 7.48 -1.71 -23.42
CA PRO A 2 6.06 -1.52 -23.17
C PRO A 2 5.92 -0.80 -21.83
N ALA A 3 5.70 0.52 -21.88
CA ALA A 3 5.49 1.34 -20.70
C ALA A 3 4.30 0.79 -19.89
N VAL A 4 4.40 0.85 -18.56
CA VAL A 4 3.22 0.71 -17.72
C VAL A 4 2.38 1.96 -17.97
N LYS A 5 1.10 1.76 -18.32
CA LYS A 5 0.18 2.87 -18.59
C LYS A 5 0.11 3.76 -17.34
N GLU A 6 0.14 5.05 -17.53
CA GLU A 6 -0.13 5.99 -16.44
C GLU A 6 -1.59 5.84 -15.98
N MET A 7 -1.79 5.77 -14.66
CA MET A 7 -3.10 5.68 -14.05
C MET A 7 -3.73 7.09 -14.03
N PRO A 8 -4.91 7.29 -14.63
CA PRO A 8 -5.60 8.58 -14.57
C PRO A 8 -6.08 8.92 -13.16
N TYR A 9 -6.28 10.19 -12.86
CA TYR A 9 -6.60 10.64 -11.50
C TYR A 9 -7.93 10.12 -10.96
N ASN A 10 -8.95 9.92 -11.82
CA ASN A 10 -10.19 9.28 -11.39
C ASN A 10 -9.97 7.84 -10.89
N GLU A 11 -9.09 7.05 -11.54
CA GLU A 11 -8.75 5.71 -11.07
C GLU A 11 -7.88 5.76 -9.81
N LYS A 12 -6.94 6.72 -9.70
CA LYS A 12 -6.16 6.97 -8.47
C LYS A 12 -7.07 7.32 -7.30
N TYR A 13 -8.07 8.18 -7.54
CA TYR A 13 -9.07 8.55 -6.54
C TYR A 13 -9.88 7.35 -6.06
N GLN A 14 -10.44 6.57 -6.99
CA GLN A 14 -11.18 5.34 -6.63
C GLN A 14 -10.30 4.34 -5.88
N GLY A 15 -9.05 4.20 -6.28
CA GLY A 15 -8.07 3.36 -5.62
C GLY A 15 -7.82 3.78 -4.17
N ILE A 16 -7.53 5.06 -3.94
CA ILE A 16 -7.21 5.56 -2.59
C ILE A 16 -8.44 5.54 -1.67
N VAL A 17 -9.64 5.88 -2.17
CA VAL A 17 -10.89 5.75 -1.41
C VAL A 17 -11.12 4.31 -0.98
N SER A 18 -10.86 3.35 -1.85
CA SER A 18 -10.99 1.94 -1.50
C SER A 18 -9.97 1.47 -0.45
N TYR A 19 -8.78 2.07 -0.37
CA TYR A 19 -7.82 1.82 0.71
C TYR A 19 -8.23 2.53 1.99
N MET A 20 -8.74 3.73 1.90
CA MET A 20 -9.28 4.48 3.03
C MET A 20 -10.42 3.70 3.70
N ASN A 21 -11.43 3.26 2.93
CA ASN A 21 -12.53 2.45 3.44
C ASN A 21 -12.05 1.16 4.09
N MET A 22 -10.99 0.52 3.54
CA MET A 22 -10.40 -0.66 4.16
C MET A 22 -9.79 -0.35 5.53
N VAL A 23 -9.12 0.79 5.69
CA VAL A 23 -8.55 1.21 6.98
C VAL A 23 -9.67 1.55 7.97
N GLU A 24 -10.68 2.27 7.53
CA GLU A 24 -11.85 2.65 8.32
C GLU A 24 -12.68 1.43 8.79
N ASP A 25 -12.67 0.35 8.01
CA ASP A 25 -13.31 -0.91 8.41
C ASP A 25 -12.48 -1.67 9.46
N PHE A 26 -11.20 -1.89 9.21
CA PHE A 26 -10.44 -2.83 10.04
C PHE A 26 -9.81 -2.19 11.28
N ALA A 27 -9.38 -0.93 11.22
CA ALA A 27 -8.59 -0.34 12.31
C ALA A 27 -9.42 -0.12 13.59
N PRO A 28 -10.66 0.39 13.52
CA PRO A 28 -11.52 0.45 14.71
C PRO A 28 -11.80 -0.93 15.31
N HIS A 29 -12.07 -1.93 14.48
CA HIS A 29 -12.25 -3.30 14.97
C HIS A 29 -11.00 -3.87 15.64
N LEU A 30 -9.81 -3.57 15.10
CA LEU A 30 -8.56 -3.97 15.76
C LEU A 30 -8.40 -3.29 17.11
N VAL A 31 -8.65 -1.97 17.18
CA VAL A 31 -8.58 -1.19 18.41
C VAL A 31 -9.57 -1.73 19.44
N LYS A 32 -10.83 -1.96 19.06
CA LYS A 32 -11.85 -2.55 19.92
C LYS A 32 -11.41 -3.89 20.51
N ASN A 33 -10.86 -4.77 19.68
CA ASN A 33 -10.46 -6.11 20.09
C ASN A 33 -9.21 -6.11 20.99
N GLU A 34 -8.31 -5.15 20.83
CA GLU A 34 -7.04 -5.08 21.55
C GLU A 34 -7.07 -4.16 22.77
N LEU A 35 -7.94 -3.14 22.77
CA LEU A 35 -7.96 -2.10 23.80
C LEU A 35 -9.34 -1.92 24.46
N GLY A 36 -10.43 -1.98 23.69
CA GLY A 36 -11.79 -1.80 24.18
C GLY A 36 -12.66 -0.89 23.33
N GLU A 37 -13.95 -0.77 23.72
CA GLU A 37 -14.94 0.06 23.00
C GLU A 37 -14.66 1.56 23.12
N THR A 38 -14.22 2.00 24.29
CA THR A 38 -13.91 3.42 24.57
C THR A 38 -12.80 3.90 23.64
N GLU A 39 -11.77 3.12 23.46
CA GLU A 39 -10.62 3.43 22.59
C GLU A 39 -11.00 3.36 21.10
N GLU A 40 -11.92 2.47 20.72
CA GLU A 40 -12.50 2.48 19.36
C GLU A 40 -13.22 3.80 19.09
N GLU A 41 -14.08 4.25 20.02
CA GLU A 41 -14.82 5.51 19.89
C GLU A 41 -13.87 6.72 19.84
N GLU A 42 -12.84 6.74 20.67
CA GLU A 42 -11.81 7.79 20.67
C GLU A 42 -11.12 7.88 19.30
N LEU A 43 -10.69 6.75 18.73
CA LEU A 43 -10.06 6.73 17.38
C LEU A 43 -11.02 7.28 16.31
N ARG A 44 -12.30 6.91 16.35
CA ARG A 44 -13.31 7.41 15.41
C ARG A 44 -13.53 8.92 15.53
N GLU A 45 -13.53 9.46 16.73
CA GLU A 45 -13.66 10.91 16.96
C GLU A 45 -12.42 11.68 16.47
N ILE A 46 -11.21 11.12 16.63
CA ILE A 46 -9.98 11.68 16.05
C ILE A 46 -10.15 11.78 14.52
N TRP A 47 -10.55 10.72 13.86
CA TRP A 47 -10.72 10.70 12.41
C TRP A 47 -11.77 11.69 11.92
N LYS A 48 -12.90 11.77 12.61
CA LYS A 48 -13.99 12.69 12.29
C LYS A 48 -13.56 14.16 12.36
N LYS A 49 -12.74 14.51 13.36
CA LYS A 49 -12.21 15.87 13.54
C LYS A 49 -11.16 16.23 12.50
N GLU A 50 -10.38 15.27 12.06
CA GLU A 50 -9.23 15.51 11.19
C GLU A 50 -9.55 15.34 9.70
N SER A 51 -10.66 14.69 9.33
CA SER A 51 -11.02 14.44 7.94
C SER A 51 -11.38 15.72 7.19
N GLU A 52 -10.75 15.90 6.04
CA GLU A 52 -11.07 16.99 5.11
C GLU A 52 -12.28 16.58 4.24
N PRO A 53 -13.30 17.44 4.11
CA PRO A 53 -14.41 17.16 3.19
C PRO A 53 -13.92 17.22 1.73
N ILE A 54 -14.42 16.31 0.90
CA ILE A 54 -14.12 16.29 -0.53
C ILE A 54 -15.22 17.06 -1.27
N PRO A 55 -14.94 18.23 -1.87
CA PRO A 55 -15.93 18.99 -2.61
C PRO A 55 -16.47 18.17 -3.81
N ILE A 56 -17.76 18.28 -4.07
CA ILE A 56 -18.43 17.53 -5.16
C ILE A 56 -17.90 17.99 -6.53
N ASP A 57 -17.66 19.27 -6.67
CA ASP A 57 -17.22 19.96 -7.89
C ASP A 57 -15.69 20.00 -8.09
N ALA A 58 -14.91 19.46 -7.13
CA ALA A 58 -13.47 19.39 -7.27
C ALA A 58 -13.05 18.50 -8.44
N SER A 59 -11.92 18.83 -9.07
CA SER A 59 -11.31 18.01 -10.12
C SER A 59 -10.89 16.64 -9.59
N ASP A 60 -10.78 15.64 -10.47
CA ASP A 60 -10.32 14.29 -10.07
C ASP A 60 -8.97 14.30 -9.38
N LYS A 61 -8.07 15.21 -9.76
CA LYS A 61 -6.78 15.40 -9.12
C LYS A 61 -6.92 15.91 -7.69
N GLU A 62 -7.74 16.94 -7.47
CA GLU A 62 -7.99 17.49 -6.14
C GLU A 62 -8.69 16.47 -5.24
N LYS A 63 -9.71 15.78 -5.76
CA LYS A 63 -10.38 14.67 -5.04
C LYS A 63 -9.40 13.59 -4.60
N TYR A 64 -8.50 13.20 -5.51
CA TYR A 64 -7.45 12.23 -5.17
C TYR A 64 -6.50 12.75 -4.10
N GLU A 65 -6.05 14.01 -4.19
CA GLU A 65 -5.11 14.58 -3.23
C GLU A 65 -5.71 14.72 -1.83
N ILE A 66 -6.98 15.14 -1.73
CA ILE A 66 -7.70 15.21 -0.46
C ILE A 66 -7.91 13.80 0.12
N ALA A 67 -8.41 12.86 -0.68
CA ALA A 67 -8.60 11.48 -0.25
C ALA A 67 -7.27 10.82 0.18
N TYR A 68 -6.17 11.12 -0.51
CA TYR A 68 -4.83 10.64 -0.14
C TYR A 68 -4.39 11.19 1.24
N ARG A 69 -4.61 12.49 1.50
CA ARG A 69 -4.30 13.08 2.82
C ARG A 69 -5.15 12.44 3.92
N ASN A 70 -6.46 12.26 3.68
CA ASN A 70 -7.35 11.61 4.64
C ASN A 70 -6.92 10.16 4.91
N PHE A 71 -6.62 9.38 3.87
CA PHE A 71 -6.09 8.03 4.01
C PHE A 71 -4.82 7.98 4.85
N MET A 72 -3.84 8.83 4.54
CA MET A 72 -2.56 8.85 5.28
C MET A 72 -2.77 9.28 6.74
N ARG A 73 -3.66 10.23 6.98
CA ARG A 73 -4.00 10.71 8.32
C ARG A 73 -4.66 9.60 9.15
N ASN A 74 -5.67 8.92 8.60
CA ASN A 74 -6.34 7.80 9.27
C ASN A 74 -5.37 6.64 9.55
N TRP A 75 -4.49 6.36 8.59
CA TRP A 75 -3.45 5.34 8.76
C TRP A 75 -2.47 5.68 9.88
N VAL A 76 -1.92 6.89 9.84
CA VAL A 76 -0.90 7.35 10.80
C VAL A 76 -1.50 7.46 12.21
N SER A 77 -2.69 8.04 12.35
CA SER A 77 -3.36 8.17 13.66
C SER A 77 -3.67 6.81 14.26
N ALA A 78 -4.20 5.85 13.49
CA ALA A 78 -4.47 4.51 14.00
C ALA A 78 -3.19 3.75 14.40
N HIS A 79 -2.13 3.84 13.59
CA HIS A 79 -0.83 3.27 13.93
C HIS A 79 -0.28 3.86 15.24
N ASN A 80 -0.28 5.20 15.35
CA ASN A 80 0.21 5.88 16.54
C ASN A 80 -0.65 5.60 17.77
N PHE A 81 -1.97 5.52 17.59
CA PHE A 81 -2.90 5.18 18.66
C PHE A 81 -2.58 3.80 19.26
N MET A 82 -2.41 2.79 18.41
CA MET A 82 -1.99 1.45 18.85
C MET A 82 -0.62 1.46 19.52
N LYS A 83 0.32 2.24 18.97
CA LYS A 83 1.67 2.38 19.53
C LYS A 83 1.66 3.09 20.89
N GLN A 84 0.82 4.09 21.10
CA GLN A 84 0.68 4.80 22.38
C GLN A 84 0.15 3.88 23.49
N HIS A 85 -0.81 2.99 23.17
CA HIS A 85 -1.44 2.12 24.16
C HIS A 85 -0.67 0.81 24.43
N GLN A 86 0.00 0.25 23.42
CA GLN A 86 0.68 -1.06 23.52
C GLN A 86 2.18 -1.01 23.15
N GLY A 87 2.77 0.19 23.05
CA GLY A 87 4.18 0.34 22.66
C GLY A 87 4.43 -0.10 21.20
N GLU A 88 5.67 -0.44 20.91
CA GLU A 88 6.10 -0.88 19.56
C GLU A 88 5.32 -2.11 19.05
N ASP A 89 4.89 -2.99 19.95
CA ASP A 89 4.13 -4.18 19.56
C ASP A 89 2.73 -3.83 19.06
N GLY A 90 2.07 -2.80 19.62
CA GLY A 90 0.81 -2.28 19.10
C GLY A 90 0.95 -1.74 17.67
N GLY A 91 1.98 -0.96 17.41
CA GLY A 91 2.30 -0.50 16.05
C GLY A 91 2.53 -1.66 15.07
N LYS A 92 3.30 -2.69 15.47
CA LYS A 92 3.52 -3.90 14.65
C LYS A 92 2.23 -4.67 14.37
N LYS A 93 1.37 -4.86 15.37
CA LYS A 93 0.06 -5.53 15.21
C LYS A 93 -0.79 -4.79 14.18
N PHE A 94 -0.89 -3.45 14.29
CA PHE A 94 -1.61 -2.64 13.31
C PHE A 94 -1.06 -2.85 11.90
N MET A 95 0.24 -2.74 11.70
CA MET A 95 0.87 -2.91 10.40
C MET A 95 0.65 -4.30 9.81
N GLN A 96 0.77 -5.36 10.62
CA GLN A 96 0.53 -6.74 10.18
C GLN A 96 -0.93 -6.95 9.76
N ALA A 97 -1.90 -6.42 10.55
CA ALA A 97 -3.31 -6.50 10.24
C ALA A 97 -3.65 -5.77 8.93
N ALA A 98 -3.16 -4.54 8.76
CA ALA A 98 -3.35 -3.71 7.59
C ALA A 98 -2.83 -4.39 6.32
N ILE A 99 -1.59 -4.88 6.37
CA ILE A 99 -0.96 -5.55 5.24
C ILE A 99 -1.64 -6.89 4.96
N GLY A 100 -2.07 -7.62 5.99
CA GLY A 100 -2.84 -8.85 5.84
C GLY A 100 -4.17 -8.64 5.10
N ARG A 101 -4.88 -7.53 5.38
CA ARG A 101 -6.10 -7.13 4.66
C ARG A 101 -5.80 -6.75 3.21
N TRP A 102 -4.76 -5.97 2.99
CA TRP A 102 -4.31 -5.62 1.65
C TRP A 102 -4.02 -6.85 0.78
N TYR A 103 -3.35 -7.86 1.34
CA TYR A 103 -3.05 -9.11 0.62
C TYR A 103 -4.28 -9.95 0.30
N LYS A 104 -5.28 -10.00 1.18
CA LYS A 104 -6.52 -10.71 0.89
C LYS A 104 -7.18 -10.18 -0.38
N ARG A 105 -7.09 -8.88 -0.63
CA ARG A 105 -7.63 -8.24 -1.83
C ARG A 105 -6.95 -8.71 -3.12
N TYR A 106 -5.66 -9.04 -3.07
CA TYR A 106 -4.90 -9.55 -4.22
C TYR A 106 -4.92 -11.07 -4.34
N SER A 107 -5.48 -11.79 -3.37
CA SER A 107 -5.49 -13.27 -3.38
C SER A 107 -6.35 -13.87 -4.50
N GLY A 108 -7.41 -13.17 -4.94
CA GLY A 108 -8.25 -13.60 -6.07
C GLY A 108 -7.50 -13.69 -7.41
N ASP A 109 -6.47 -12.88 -7.61
CA ASP A 109 -5.64 -12.92 -8.82
C ASP A 109 -4.63 -14.08 -8.81
N SER A 110 -4.38 -14.70 -7.65
CA SER A 110 -3.37 -15.76 -7.52
C SER A 110 -3.71 -17.00 -8.34
N MET A 111 -4.99 -17.33 -8.48
CA MET A 111 -5.43 -18.50 -9.24
C MET A 111 -5.22 -18.32 -10.75
N ARG A 112 -5.57 -17.16 -11.29
CA ARG A 112 -5.32 -16.81 -12.70
C ARG A 112 -3.83 -16.79 -13.01
N LEU A 113 -3.02 -16.22 -12.12
CA LEU A 113 -1.56 -16.18 -12.28
C LEU A 113 -0.92 -17.56 -12.17
N LYS A 114 -1.46 -18.48 -11.37
CA LYS A 114 -1.02 -19.87 -11.31
C LYS A 114 -1.29 -20.60 -12.64
N ILE A 115 -2.47 -20.43 -13.23
CA ILE A 115 -2.81 -21.02 -14.53
C ILE A 115 -1.88 -20.48 -15.64
N ILE A 116 -1.67 -19.17 -15.69
CA ILE A 116 -0.74 -18.58 -16.68
C ILE A 116 0.71 -19.03 -16.40
N GLY A 117 1.09 -19.15 -15.13
CA GLY A 117 2.41 -19.58 -14.71
C GLY A 117 2.73 -21.02 -15.05
N SER A 118 1.72 -21.91 -15.11
CA SER A 118 1.89 -23.30 -15.56
C SER A 118 2.27 -23.42 -17.03
N VAL A 119 1.83 -22.45 -17.84
CA VAL A 119 2.15 -22.39 -19.29
C VAL A 119 3.44 -21.58 -19.53
N SER A 120 3.57 -20.42 -18.88
CA SER A 120 4.73 -19.55 -19.03
C SER A 120 5.01 -18.70 -17.78
N ARG A 121 6.03 -19.07 -17.01
CA ARG A 121 6.48 -18.30 -15.85
C ARG A 121 6.90 -16.87 -16.22
N ARG A 122 7.48 -16.66 -17.41
CA ARG A 122 7.88 -15.32 -17.91
C ARG A 122 6.65 -14.44 -18.15
N ALA A 123 5.60 -15.00 -18.76
CA ALA A 123 4.36 -14.26 -18.99
C ALA A 123 3.66 -13.92 -17.69
N ALA A 124 3.54 -14.87 -16.75
CA ALA A 124 2.95 -14.65 -15.44
C ALA A 124 3.68 -13.55 -14.65
N PHE A 125 5.02 -13.56 -14.64
CA PHE A 125 5.82 -12.51 -14.00
C PHE A 125 5.54 -11.13 -14.62
N ARG A 126 5.56 -11.01 -15.95
CA ARG A 126 5.31 -9.73 -16.63
C ARG A 126 3.91 -9.16 -16.35
N ILE A 127 2.89 -10.04 -16.29
CA ILE A 127 1.52 -9.63 -15.97
C ILE A 127 1.44 -9.14 -14.53
N LEU A 128 1.98 -9.91 -13.57
CA LEU A 128 2.00 -9.53 -12.16
C LEU A 128 2.79 -8.24 -11.95
N ALA A 129 3.98 -8.13 -12.52
CA ALA A 129 4.83 -6.95 -12.43
C ALA A 129 4.12 -5.68 -12.94
N LYS A 130 3.46 -5.76 -14.10
CA LYS A 130 2.67 -4.64 -14.64
C LYS A 130 1.50 -4.26 -13.72
N ARG A 131 0.80 -5.24 -13.16
CA ARG A 131 -0.32 -4.99 -12.23
C ARG A 131 0.15 -4.35 -10.93
N LEU A 132 1.24 -4.86 -10.34
CA LEU A 132 1.83 -4.28 -9.16
C LEU A 132 2.27 -2.83 -9.43
N ALA A 133 2.99 -2.61 -10.52
CA ALA A 133 3.38 -1.28 -10.94
C ALA A 133 2.17 -0.36 -11.15
N TYR A 134 1.13 -0.83 -11.84
CA TYR A 134 -0.09 -0.04 -12.03
C TYR A 134 -0.75 0.36 -10.69
N SER A 135 -0.94 -0.60 -9.79
CA SER A 135 -1.58 -0.34 -8.49
C SER A 135 -0.74 0.54 -7.55
N MET A 136 0.58 0.49 -7.64
CA MET A 136 1.47 1.35 -6.82
C MET A 136 1.33 2.84 -7.17
N GLN A 137 0.85 3.19 -8.37
CA GLN A 137 0.61 4.60 -8.75
C GLN A 137 -0.44 5.31 -7.87
N VAL A 138 -1.27 4.57 -7.16
CA VAL A 138 -2.18 5.12 -6.16
C VAL A 138 -1.43 5.77 -4.99
N PHE A 139 -0.23 5.26 -4.67
CA PHE A 139 0.51 5.72 -3.49
C PHE A 139 1.66 6.68 -3.82
N SER A 140 2.34 6.48 -4.93
CA SER A 140 3.51 7.31 -5.26
C SER A 140 3.77 7.31 -6.77
N PRO A 141 4.29 8.42 -7.30
CA PRO A 141 4.78 8.43 -8.67
C PRO A 141 6.02 7.54 -8.78
N PHE A 142 6.16 6.86 -9.91
CA PHE A 142 7.36 6.08 -10.22
C PHE A 142 7.56 5.93 -11.72
N VAL A 143 8.77 5.53 -12.09
CA VAL A 143 9.14 5.19 -13.46
C VAL A 143 9.63 3.73 -13.48
N VAL A 144 9.11 2.95 -14.44
CA VAL A 144 9.64 1.62 -14.73
C VAL A 144 10.85 1.77 -15.63
N THR A 145 12.04 1.52 -15.11
CA THR A 145 13.31 1.64 -15.84
C THR A 145 13.70 0.35 -16.54
N GLU A 146 13.25 -0.80 -16.02
CA GLU A 146 13.45 -2.10 -16.64
C GLU A 146 12.20 -2.98 -16.47
N LEU A 147 11.81 -3.71 -17.53
CA LEU A 147 10.77 -4.74 -17.47
C LEU A 147 11.09 -5.85 -18.46
N THR A 148 11.57 -6.97 -17.97
CA THR A 148 11.87 -8.19 -18.73
C THR A 148 10.95 -9.34 -18.32
N GLY A 149 11.19 -10.54 -18.80
CA GLY A 149 10.51 -11.75 -18.31
C GLY A 149 11.01 -12.28 -16.97
N LYS A 150 12.06 -11.67 -16.42
CA LYS A 150 12.70 -12.09 -15.16
C LYS A 150 12.87 -10.97 -14.13
N ARG A 151 12.87 -9.72 -14.58
CA ARG A 151 13.22 -8.57 -13.74
C ARG A 151 12.34 -7.37 -14.05
N MET A 152 11.98 -6.61 -13.00
CA MET A 152 11.40 -5.27 -13.10
C MET A 152 12.10 -4.35 -12.11
N ILE A 153 12.47 -3.15 -12.57
CA ILE A 153 13.01 -2.09 -11.71
C ILE A 153 12.07 -0.90 -11.75
N LEU A 154 11.67 -0.45 -10.57
CA LEU A 154 10.90 0.78 -10.36
C LEU A 154 11.77 1.81 -9.66
N LYS A 155 11.75 3.06 -10.15
CA LYS A 155 12.29 4.23 -9.43
C LYS A 155 11.13 5.08 -8.96
N VAL A 156 10.99 5.22 -7.66
CA VAL A 156 10.00 6.04 -6.97
C VAL A 156 10.65 7.36 -6.57
N ASP A 157 10.12 8.50 -7.08
CA ASP A 157 10.74 9.80 -6.89
C ASP A 157 9.67 10.92 -6.87
N PRO A 158 9.40 11.55 -5.70
CA PRO A 158 9.68 11.03 -4.36
C PRO A 158 8.67 9.97 -3.90
N CYS A 159 9.03 9.18 -2.88
CA CYS A 159 8.07 8.32 -2.21
C CYS A 159 7.20 9.14 -1.25
N LYS A 160 5.93 9.34 -1.59
CA LYS A 160 5.00 10.13 -0.77
C LYS A 160 4.81 9.57 0.64
N ILE A 161 4.89 8.25 0.81
CA ILE A 161 4.72 7.59 2.11
C ILE A 161 5.86 7.97 3.07
N VAL A 162 7.10 7.97 2.60
CA VAL A 162 8.28 8.29 3.43
C VAL A 162 8.23 9.72 3.97
N GLY A 163 7.60 10.64 3.27
CA GLY A 163 7.40 12.02 3.72
C GLY A 163 6.38 12.21 4.84
N THR A 164 5.69 11.13 5.27
CA THR A 164 4.71 11.19 6.35
C THR A 164 5.33 10.83 7.71
N PRO A 165 4.74 11.25 8.85
CA PRO A 165 5.29 10.99 10.18
C PRO A 165 5.58 9.52 10.48
N SER A 166 4.75 8.59 10.03
CA SER A 166 4.96 7.13 10.19
C SER A 166 5.52 6.44 8.94
N GLY A 167 5.98 7.22 7.96
CA GLY A 167 6.41 6.67 6.67
C GLY A 167 7.68 5.83 6.76
N THR A 168 8.57 6.13 7.71
CA THR A 168 9.77 5.33 7.97
C THR A 168 9.41 3.96 8.52
N ASP A 169 8.46 3.88 9.46
CA ASP A 169 7.99 2.62 10.02
C ASP A 169 7.27 1.79 8.97
N PHE A 170 6.42 2.44 8.14
CA PHE A 170 5.81 1.77 7.00
C PHE A 170 6.86 1.22 6.03
N CYS A 171 7.88 2.00 5.67
CA CYS A 171 8.95 1.57 4.78
C CYS A 171 9.69 0.36 5.35
N SER A 172 10.10 0.40 6.62
CA SER A 172 10.85 -0.68 7.26
C SER A 172 10.00 -1.95 7.42
N MET A 173 8.77 -1.83 7.89
CA MET A 173 7.92 -3.01 8.12
C MET A 173 7.28 -3.55 6.84
N ALA A 174 6.64 -2.70 6.04
CA ALA A 174 5.92 -3.13 4.86
C ALA A 174 6.86 -3.41 3.68
N CYS A 175 7.57 -2.36 3.20
CA CYS A 175 8.32 -2.44 1.96
C CYS A 175 9.60 -3.28 2.07
N GLN A 176 10.28 -3.27 3.23
CA GLN A 176 11.53 -4.01 3.41
C GLN A 176 11.34 -5.42 3.96
N ASN A 177 10.23 -5.73 4.61
CA ASN A 177 10.03 -7.01 5.26
C ASN A 177 8.78 -7.76 4.79
N ILE A 178 7.58 -7.24 5.04
CA ILE A 178 6.35 -8.02 4.89
C ILE A 178 6.00 -8.28 3.41
N ILE A 179 6.08 -7.23 2.57
CA ILE A 179 5.78 -7.36 1.13
C ILE A 179 6.77 -8.28 0.44
N PRO A 180 8.10 -8.14 0.61
CA PRO A 180 9.07 -9.07 0.05
C PRO A 180 8.81 -10.52 0.46
N ALA A 181 8.65 -10.80 1.75
CA ALA A 181 8.39 -12.15 2.24
C ALA A 181 7.12 -12.77 1.67
N TRP A 182 6.06 -11.97 1.47
CA TRP A 182 4.84 -12.43 0.85
C TRP A 182 5.00 -12.72 -0.64
N LEU A 183 5.66 -11.83 -1.41
CA LEU A 183 5.90 -12.02 -2.83
C LEU A 183 6.76 -13.26 -3.09
N GLU A 184 7.78 -13.48 -2.28
CA GLU A 184 8.62 -14.66 -2.36
C GLU A 184 7.81 -15.93 -2.12
N ARG A 185 7.07 -16.02 -1.01
CA ARG A 185 6.29 -17.20 -0.64
C ARG A 185 5.15 -17.52 -1.63
N LYS A 186 4.47 -16.50 -2.17
CA LYS A 186 3.28 -16.68 -3.00
C LYS A 186 3.56 -16.77 -4.49
N PHE A 187 4.58 -16.08 -4.97
CA PHE A 187 4.84 -15.90 -6.40
C PHE A 187 6.25 -16.26 -6.84
N ASN A 188 7.12 -16.64 -5.90
CA ASN A 188 8.54 -16.89 -6.16
C ASN A 188 9.22 -15.65 -6.79
N ILE A 189 8.91 -14.48 -6.24
CA ILE A 189 9.45 -13.18 -6.67
C ILE A 189 10.19 -12.56 -5.49
N LYS A 190 11.46 -12.28 -5.69
CA LYS A 190 12.29 -11.53 -4.75
C LYS A 190 12.07 -10.04 -4.99
N MET A 191 11.76 -9.31 -3.94
CA MET A 191 11.64 -7.85 -3.95
C MET A 191 12.74 -7.25 -3.07
N ASN A 192 13.56 -6.39 -3.65
CA ASN A 192 14.66 -5.71 -2.95
C ASN A 192 14.46 -4.19 -3.10
N PRO A 193 13.87 -3.51 -2.12
CA PRO A 193 13.83 -2.07 -2.08
C PRO A 193 15.14 -1.49 -1.58
N THR A 194 15.65 -0.49 -2.27
CA THR A 194 16.83 0.29 -1.87
C THR A 194 16.44 1.75 -1.74
N ARG A 195 16.54 2.30 -0.54
CA ARG A 195 16.17 3.67 -0.24
C ARG A 195 17.34 4.62 -0.44
N HIS A 196 17.07 5.78 -1.04
CA HIS A 196 18.00 6.88 -1.25
C HIS A 196 17.35 8.20 -0.79
N GLY A 197 17.40 8.49 0.51
CA GLY A 197 16.70 9.64 1.08
C GLY A 197 15.17 9.53 0.91
N PRO A 198 14.50 10.51 0.23
CA PRO A 198 13.07 10.45 -0.05
C PRO A 198 12.72 9.51 -1.21
N ASN A 199 13.71 9.05 -1.97
CA ASN A 199 13.55 8.23 -3.16
C ASN A 199 13.78 6.77 -2.85
N CYS A 200 13.27 5.88 -3.73
CA CYS A 200 13.46 4.44 -3.58
C CYS A 200 13.61 3.79 -4.95
N GLU A 201 14.54 2.85 -5.06
CA GLU A 201 14.59 1.91 -6.17
C GLU A 201 14.09 0.55 -5.69
N VAL A 202 13.16 -0.06 -6.41
CA VAL A 202 12.61 -1.37 -6.06
C VAL A 202 12.90 -2.34 -7.20
N ASN A 203 13.70 -3.35 -6.91
CA ASN A 203 14.03 -4.41 -7.83
C ASN A 203 13.17 -5.64 -7.54
N PHE A 204 12.44 -6.12 -8.54
CA PHE A 204 11.70 -7.37 -8.51
C PHE A 204 12.37 -8.38 -9.42
N GLU A 205 12.72 -9.51 -8.87
CA GLU A 205 13.35 -10.62 -9.61
C GLU A 205 12.57 -11.91 -9.40
N ARG A 206 12.41 -12.65 -10.50
CA ARG A 206 11.86 -14.00 -10.49
C ARG A 206 13.00 -15.01 -10.48
N PHE A 207 13.02 -15.96 -9.57
CA PHE A 207 13.90 -17.12 -9.56
C PHE A 207 13.18 -18.43 -9.77
#